data_f533938b01e74f4511bca7397b5d869b
#
_entry.id   f533938b01e74f4511bca7397b5d869b
#
_cell.length_a   1.000
_cell.length_b   1.000
_cell.length_c   1.000
_cell.angle_alpha   90.00
_cell.angle_beta   90.00
_cell.angle_gamma   90.00
#
_symmetry.space_group_name_H-M   'P 1'
#
loop_
_entity.id
_entity.type
_entity.pdbx_description
1 polymer ?
#
loop_
_entity_poly.entity_id
_entity_poly.type
_entity_poly.pdbx_seq_one_letter_code
_entity_poly.pdbx_strand_id
1 'polypeptide(L)'
;MSYEIQEIKQHHDAMICEIIKKVGEEYGAIGEGFGPSDPEVEAMSKHYKDASSSKYLVVTAMSEIVGGSGIAPFNGSNEICELRKLFLLPESRGLGLGKKLTEDCLEYAKSKGYKKCYLDTLKSMTSAISLYKKLGFQHLHEPLEGTIHNGCDVWMLKEL
;
A
#
# COMPACT_ATOMS: atom_id res chain seq x y z
N MET A 1 -20.06 13.76 -2.22
CA MET A 1 -19.74 12.45 -2.81
C MET A 1 -19.31 11.51 -1.72
N SER A 2 -19.87 10.34 -1.65
CA SER A 2 -19.51 9.37 -0.61
C SER A 2 -18.50 8.37 -1.13
N TYR A 3 -17.60 7.96 -0.25
CA TYR A 3 -16.55 6.98 -0.53
C TYR A 3 -16.73 5.79 0.40
N GLU A 4 -16.48 4.60 -0.09
CA GLU A 4 -16.52 3.38 0.71
C GLU A 4 -15.17 2.66 0.64
N ILE A 5 -14.74 2.11 1.77
CA ILE A 5 -13.53 1.28 1.85
C ILE A 5 -13.99 -0.15 2.11
N GLN A 6 -13.52 -1.08 1.31
CA GLN A 6 -13.86 -2.49 1.44
C GLN A 6 -12.68 -3.38 1.05
N GLU A 7 -12.72 -4.62 1.50
CA GLU A 7 -11.71 -5.60 1.08
C GLU A 7 -11.85 -5.89 -0.42
N ILE A 8 -10.71 -6.02 -1.09
CA ILE A 8 -10.67 -6.30 -2.53
C ILE A 8 -11.35 -7.64 -2.85
N LYS A 9 -12.05 -7.67 -3.98
CA LYS A 9 -12.67 -8.87 -4.54
C LYS A 9 -12.17 -9.07 -5.96
N GLN A 10 -12.38 -10.28 -6.50
CA GLN A 10 -11.86 -10.63 -7.82
C GLN A 10 -12.30 -9.64 -8.91
N HIS A 11 -13.53 -9.16 -8.86
CA HIS A 11 -14.02 -8.22 -9.88
C HIS A 11 -13.38 -6.83 -9.81
N HIS A 12 -12.60 -6.54 -8.75
CA HIS A 12 -11.83 -5.30 -8.63
C HIS A 12 -10.44 -5.39 -9.26
N ASP A 13 -9.95 -6.60 -9.54
CA ASP A 13 -8.55 -6.82 -9.91
C ASP A 13 -8.11 -6.04 -11.14
N ALA A 14 -8.91 -6.05 -12.20
CA ALA A 14 -8.54 -5.36 -13.44
C ALA A 14 -8.37 -3.86 -13.24
N MET A 15 -9.29 -3.23 -12.52
CA MET A 15 -9.26 -1.80 -12.30
C MET A 15 -8.14 -1.39 -11.34
N ILE A 16 -7.92 -2.15 -10.27
CA ILE A 16 -6.85 -1.81 -9.33
C ILE A 16 -5.47 -1.98 -9.99
N CYS A 17 -5.32 -2.99 -10.84
CA CYS A 17 -4.11 -3.17 -11.63
C CYS A 17 -3.82 -1.94 -12.49
N GLU A 18 -4.84 -1.44 -13.19
CA GLU A 18 -4.73 -0.26 -14.03
C GLU A 18 -4.34 0.98 -13.21
N ILE A 19 -4.98 1.17 -12.05
CA ILE A 19 -4.68 2.30 -11.16
C ILE A 19 -3.24 2.24 -10.66
N ILE A 20 -2.80 1.08 -10.19
CA ILE A 20 -1.45 0.91 -9.67
C ILE A 20 -0.41 1.26 -10.73
N LYS A 21 -0.59 0.77 -11.96
CA LYS A 21 0.34 1.03 -13.05
C LYS A 21 0.32 2.49 -13.47
N LYS A 22 -0.86 3.08 -13.60
CA LYS A 22 -1.03 4.47 -14.01
C LYS A 22 -0.43 5.45 -13.01
N VAL A 23 -0.74 5.27 -11.73
CA VAL A 23 -0.20 6.13 -10.67
C VAL A 23 1.29 5.88 -10.47
N GLY A 24 1.73 4.63 -10.58
CA GLY A 24 3.14 4.31 -10.53
C GLY A 24 3.93 5.05 -11.61
N GLU A 25 3.43 5.06 -12.83
CA GLU A 25 4.04 5.79 -13.93
C GLU A 25 4.10 7.29 -13.65
N GLU A 26 3.04 7.85 -13.09
CA GLU A 26 2.97 9.27 -12.71
C GLU A 26 4.15 9.69 -11.83
N TYR A 27 4.57 8.82 -10.91
CA TYR A 27 5.66 9.09 -9.95
C TYR A 27 7.00 8.48 -10.36
N GLY A 28 7.09 7.90 -11.54
CA GLY A 28 8.33 7.30 -12.02
C GLY A 28 8.62 5.90 -11.48
N ALA A 29 7.65 5.26 -10.85
CA ALA A 29 7.80 3.91 -10.28
C ALA A 29 7.45 2.85 -11.35
N ILE A 30 8.23 2.79 -12.42
CA ILE A 30 8.02 1.87 -13.53
C ILE A 30 9.22 0.95 -13.71
N GLY A 31 8.96 -0.30 -14.08
CA GLY A 31 9.99 -1.27 -14.35
C GLY A 31 10.34 -2.13 -13.15
N GLU A 32 11.32 -3.01 -13.36
CA GLU A 32 11.78 -3.96 -12.35
C GLU A 32 12.33 -3.22 -11.12
N GLY A 33 12.03 -3.72 -9.93
CA GLY A 33 12.46 -3.10 -8.67
C GLY A 33 11.48 -2.09 -8.08
N PHE A 34 10.33 -1.87 -8.75
CA PHE A 34 9.26 -1.00 -8.26
C PHE A 34 7.97 -1.79 -8.06
N GLY A 35 7.19 -1.41 -7.03
CA GLY A 35 5.96 -2.10 -6.67
C GLY A 35 4.96 -2.31 -7.80
N PRO A 36 4.69 -1.30 -8.66
CA PRO A 36 3.75 -1.50 -9.77
C PRO A 36 4.11 -2.60 -10.76
N SER A 37 5.37 -3.05 -10.78
CA SER A 37 5.82 -4.13 -11.64
C SER A 37 5.84 -5.49 -10.94
N ASP A 38 5.44 -5.57 -9.68
CA ASP A 38 5.36 -6.84 -8.95
C ASP A 38 4.34 -7.77 -9.62
N PRO A 39 4.64 -9.07 -9.72
CA PRO A 39 3.71 -10.02 -10.37
C PRO A 39 2.31 -10.05 -9.75
N GLU A 40 2.18 -9.79 -8.45
CA GLU A 40 0.88 -9.80 -7.76
C GLU A 40 -0.10 -8.77 -8.31
N VAL A 41 0.39 -7.69 -8.93
CA VAL A 41 -0.45 -6.59 -9.43
C VAL A 41 -1.46 -7.05 -10.47
N GLU A 42 -1.15 -8.11 -11.20
CA GLU A 42 -2.07 -8.64 -12.21
C GLU A 42 -3.30 -9.33 -11.60
N ALA A 43 -3.25 -9.75 -10.34
CA ALA A 43 -4.35 -10.45 -9.68
C ALA A 43 -4.30 -10.23 -8.17
N MET A 44 -4.43 -8.97 -7.76
CA MET A 44 -4.26 -8.57 -6.35
C MET A 44 -5.11 -9.38 -5.38
N SER A 45 -6.38 -9.64 -5.70
CA SER A 45 -7.28 -10.37 -4.80
C SER A 45 -6.80 -11.78 -4.44
N LYS A 46 -5.96 -12.37 -5.29
CA LYS A 46 -5.43 -13.72 -5.07
C LYS A 46 -4.27 -13.74 -4.07
N HIS A 47 -3.62 -12.60 -3.88
CA HIS A 47 -2.39 -12.50 -3.09
C HIS A 47 -2.59 -11.90 -1.69
N TYR A 48 -3.81 -11.47 -1.37
CA TYR A 48 -4.13 -10.87 -0.08
C TYR A 48 -5.28 -11.61 0.56
N LYS A 49 -4.94 -12.57 1.44
CA LYS A 49 -5.90 -13.42 2.15
C LYS A 49 -5.68 -13.32 3.65
N ASP A 50 -6.76 -13.28 4.41
CA ASP A 50 -6.69 -13.21 5.86
C ASP A 50 -5.95 -14.43 6.46
N ALA A 51 -6.08 -15.58 5.84
CA ALA A 51 -5.36 -16.79 6.26
C ALA A 51 -3.83 -16.62 6.20
N SER A 52 -3.34 -15.71 5.36
CA SER A 52 -1.92 -15.36 5.25
C SER A 52 -1.59 -14.06 5.97
N SER A 53 -2.48 -13.58 6.84
CA SER A 53 -2.34 -12.32 7.56
C SER A 53 -2.12 -11.14 6.61
N SER A 54 -2.83 -11.15 5.49
CA SER A 54 -2.75 -10.15 4.43
C SER A 54 -4.14 -9.65 4.08
N LYS A 55 -4.23 -8.36 3.77
CA LYS A 55 -5.48 -7.74 3.34
C LYS A 55 -5.17 -6.57 2.42
N TYR A 56 -5.91 -6.46 1.33
CA TYR A 56 -5.86 -5.28 0.47
C TYR A 56 -7.23 -4.61 0.48
N LEU A 57 -7.24 -3.31 0.76
CA LEU A 57 -8.45 -2.50 0.82
C LEU A 57 -8.55 -1.65 -0.44
N VAL A 58 -9.75 -1.53 -0.98
CA VAL A 58 -10.03 -0.65 -2.11
C VAL A 58 -11.00 0.43 -1.69
N VAL A 59 -10.87 1.61 -2.30
CA VAL A 59 -11.79 2.72 -2.12
C VAL A 59 -12.64 2.83 -3.35
N THR A 60 -13.97 2.90 -3.16
CA THR A 60 -14.91 3.13 -4.25
C THR A 60 -15.62 4.45 -4.06
N ALA A 61 -15.89 5.12 -5.17
CA ALA A 61 -16.75 6.31 -5.24
C ALA A 61 -17.77 6.05 -6.34
N MET A 62 -19.05 6.11 -6.01
CA MET A 62 -20.14 5.83 -6.96
C MET A 62 -19.95 4.47 -7.65
N SER A 63 -19.57 3.47 -6.86
CA SER A 63 -19.31 2.08 -7.29
C SER A 63 -18.08 1.89 -8.18
N GLU A 64 -17.27 2.93 -8.37
CA GLU A 64 -16.03 2.83 -9.14
C GLU A 64 -14.81 2.85 -8.23
N ILE A 65 -13.81 2.02 -8.54
CA ILE A 65 -12.55 1.97 -7.79
C ILE A 65 -11.76 3.25 -8.08
N VAL A 66 -11.27 3.90 -7.01
CA VAL A 66 -10.42 5.10 -7.13
C VAL A 66 -9.06 4.94 -6.45
N GLY A 67 -8.82 3.84 -5.77
CA GLY A 67 -7.54 3.58 -5.15
C GLY A 67 -7.58 2.41 -4.18
N GLY A 68 -6.47 2.20 -3.49
CA GLY A 68 -6.36 1.13 -2.52
C GLY A 68 -5.04 1.14 -1.76
N SER A 69 -4.92 0.24 -0.79
CA SER A 69 -3.71 0.00 -0.02
C SER A 69 -3.84 -1.33 0.72
N GLY A 70 -2.72 -1.95 1.06
CA GLY A 70 -2.76 -3.25 1.71
C GLY A 70 -1.65 -3.52 2.70
N ILE A 71 -1.83 -4.60 3.44
CA ILE A 71 -0.88 -5.14 4.41
C ILE A 71 -0.58 -6.58 4.03
N ALA A 72 0.69 -6.94 4.09
CA ALA A 72 1.16 -8.32 3.92
C ALA A 72 2.40 -8.55 4.79
N PRO A 73 2.77 -9.81 5.07
CA PRO A 73 4.00 -10.07 5.81
C PRO A 73 5.21 -9.51 5.05
N PHE A 74 6.12 -8.86 5.76
CA PHE A 74 7.38 -8.46 5.16
C PHE A 74 8.33 -9.66 5.17
N ASN A 75 8.74 -10.09 3.98
CA ASN A 75 9.67 -11.23 3.80
C ASN A 75 9.26 -12.46 4.63
N GLY A 76 7.96 -12.74 4.67
CA GLY A 76 7.41 -13.90 5.39
C GLY A 76 7.39 -13.77 6.91
N SER A 77 7.72 -12.61 7.46
CA SER A 77 7.73 -12.40 8.91
C SER A 77 6.33 -12.44 9.51
N ASN A 78 6.21 -12.95 10.73
CA ASN A 78 4.96 -12.85 11.51
C ASN A 78 4.99 -11.69 12.50
N GLU A 79 6.06 -10.92 12.54
CA GLU A 79 6.22 -9.76 13.44
C GLU A 79 6.24 -8.44 12.67
N ILE A 80 6.77 -8.44 11.45
CA ILE A 80 6.90 -7.24 10.62
C ILE A 80 6.01 -7.40 9.40
N CYS A 81 5.10 -6.47 9.23
CA CYS A 81 4.29 -6.38 8.00
C CYS A 81 4.81 -5.26 7.11
N GLU A 82 4.32 -5.25 5.88
CA GLU A 82 4.62 -4.21 4.92
C GLU A 82 3.33 -3.54 4.47
N LEU A 83 3.32 -2.20 4.52
CA LEU A 83 2.25 -1.41 3.91
C LEU A 83 2.57 -1.31 2.42
N ARG A 84 1.65 -1.78 1.60
CA ARG A 84 1.89 -1.95 0.16
C ARG A 84 0.88 -1.20 -0.68
N LYS A 85 1.40 -0.66 -1.77
CA LYS A 85 0.61 -0.23 -2.93
C LYS A 85 -0.54 0.70 -2.57
N LEU A 86 -0.20 1.75 -1.78
CA LEU A 86 -1.12 2.86 -1.54
C LEU A 86 -1.11 3.76 -2.78
N PHE A 87 -2.16 3.67 -3.56
CA PHE A 87 -2.32 4.46 -4.77
C PHE A 87 -3.74 5.03 -4.84
N LEU A 88 -3.85 6.31 -5.19
CA LEU A 88 -5.12 7.00 -5.38
C LEU A 88 -5.08 7.74 -6.71
N LEU A 89 -6.17 7.69 -7.45
CA LEU A 89 -6.32 8.51 -8.64
C LEU A 89 -6.25 10.00 -8.28
N PRO A 90 -5.71 10.86 -9.16
CA PRO A 90 -5.53 12.28 -8.85
C PRO A 90 -6.80 12.97 -8.34
N GLU A 91 -7.96 12.67 -8.94
CA GLU A 91 -9.24 13.27 -8.55
C GLU A 91 -9.72 12.87 -7.17
N SER A 92 -9.12 11.83 -6.58
CA SER A 92 -9.50 11.31 -5.25
C SER A 92 -8.52 11.70 -4.15
N ARG A 93 -7.54 12.54 -4.48
CA ARG A 93 -6.53 13.01 -3.52
C ARG A 93 -7.01 14.26 -2.78
N GLY A 94 -6.43 14.53 -1.62
CA GLY A 94 -6.77 15.70 -0.83
C GLY A 94 -8.07 15.60 -0.07
N LEU A 95 -8.66 14.40 0.03
CA LEU A 95 -9.95 14.14 0.67
C LEU A 95 -9.82 13.31 1.95
N GLY A 96 -8.60 13.02 2.39
CA GLY A 96 -8.36 12.20 3.58
C GLY A 96 -8.43 10.70 3.33
N LEU A 97 -8.56 10.25 2.09
CA LEU A 97 -8.70 8.83 1.77
C LEU A 97 -7.41 8.04 2.02
N GLY A 98 -6.26 8.62 1.70
CA GLY A 98 -4.97 7.98 1.96
C GLY A 98 -4.75 7.76 3.45
N LYS A 99 -5.12 8.74 4.27
CA LYS A 99 -5.06 8.63 5.72
C LYS A 99 -5.98 7.51 6.22
N LYS A 100 -7.24 7.51 5.77
CA LYS A 100 -8.22 6.52 6.20
C LYS A 100 -7.81 5.11 5.80
N LEU A 101 -7.35 4.92 4.56
CA LEU A 101 -6.83 3.63 4.08
C LEU A 101 -5.67 3.15 4.95
N THR A 102 -4.70 4.04 5.20
CA THR A 102 -3.52 3.68 5.99
C THR A 102 -3.90 3.33 7.42
N GLU A 103 -4.77 4.12 8.04
CA GLU A 103 -5.26 3.84 9.39
C GLU A 103 -5.97 2.49 9.47
N ASP A 104 -6.84 2.19 8.52
CA ASP A 104 -7.54 0.91 8.47
C ASP A 104 -6.57 -0.26 8.25
N CYS A 105 -5.57 -0.08 7.40
CA CYS A 105 -4.51 -1.08 7.20
C CYS A 105 -3.72 -1.33 8.49
N LEU A 106 -3.32 -0.27 9.20
CA LEU A 106 -2.56 -0.39 10.44
C LEU A 106 -3.39 -1.06 11.54
N GLU A 107 -4.67 -0.76 11.61
CA GLU A 107 -5.57 -1.41 12.56
C GLU A 107 -5.66 -2.91 12.28
N TYR A 108 -5.81 -3.27 11.01
CA TYR A 108 -5.78 -4.68 10.61
C TYR A 108 -4.47 -5.34 11.02
N ALA A 109 -3.34 -4.68 10.75
CA ALA A 109 -2.02 -5.21 11.11
C ALA A 109 -1.91 -5.50 12.61
N LYS A 110 -2.37 -4.56 13.44
CA LYS A 110 -2.39 -4.76 14.89
C LYS A 110 -3.26 -5.95 15.28
N SER A 111 -4.42 -6.11 14.66
CA SER A 111 -5.33 -7.21 14.95
C SER A 111 -4.73 -8.57 14.62
N LYS A 112 -3.78 -8.62 13.68
CA LYS A 112 -3.09 -9.86 13.27
C LYS A 112 -1.83 -10.13 14.11
N GLY A 113 -1.50 -9.24 15.05
CA GLY A 113 -0.36 -9.44 15.95
C GLY A 113 0.96 -8.90 15.43
N TYR A 114 0.98 -8.18 14.33
CA TYR A 114 2.21 -7.55 13.85
C TYR A 114 2.69 -6.51 14.85
N LYS A 115 4.00 -6.43 15.03
CA LYS A 115 4.63 -5.50 15.97
C LYS A 115 5.20 -4.28 15.29
N LYS A 116 5.54 -4.38 14.02
CA LYS A 116 6.12 -3.29 13.23
C LYS A 116 5.54 -3.31 11.82
N CYS A 117 5.49 -2.14 11.21
CA CYS A 117 5.08 -1.97 9.81
C CYS A 117 6.18 -1.25 9.05
N TYR A 118 6.64 -1.86 7.99
CA TYR A 118 7.66 -1.34 7.08
C TYR A 118 7.00 -0.85 5.79
N LEU A 119 7.60 0.14 5.15
CA LEU A 119 7.27 0.51 3.78
C LEU A 119 8.52 1.00 3.05
N ASP A 120 8.52 0.85 1.74
CA ASP A 120 9.47 1.52 0.87
C ASP A 120 8.70 2.32 -0.19
N THR A 121 9.27 3.45 -0.60
CA THR A 121 8.62 4.36 -1.53
C THR A 121 9.66 5.22 -2.24
N LEU A 122 9.20 6.18 -3.03
CA LEU A 122 10.06 7.11 -3.76
C LEU A 122 9.97 8.49 -3.13
N LYS A 123 11.09 9.22 -3.12
CA LYS A 123 11.11 10.60 -2.63
C LYS A 123 10.18 11.53 -3.42
N SER A 124 9.82 11.16 -4.65
CA SER A 124 8.85 11.89 -5.46
C SER A 124 7.43 11.86 -4.87
N MET A 125 7.14 10.87 -4.02
CA MET A 125 5.82 10.71 -3.41
C MET A 125 5.72 11.51 -2.11
N THR A 126 5.89 12.83 -2.21
CA THR A 126 6.02 13.72 -1.06
C THR A 126 4.78 13.76 -0.17
N SER A 127 3.58 13.73 -0.75
CA SER A 127 2.33 13.75 0.03
C SER A 127 2.18 12.48 0.85
N ALA A 128 2.51 11.32 0.27
CA ALA A 128 2.45 10.05 0.96
C ALA A 128 3.46 10.00 2.12
N ILE A 129 4.69 10.44 1.87
CA ILE A 129 5.74 10.49 2.91
C ILE A 129 5.30 11.38 4.06
N SER A 130 4.73 12.55 3.77
CA SER A 130 4.22 13.45 4.80
C SER A 130 3.13 12.79 5.63
N LEU A 131 2.21 12.06 4.98
CA LEU A 131 1.17 11.30 5.66
C LEU A 131 1.76 10.23 6.57
N TYR A 132 2.73 9.46 6.08
CA TYR A 132 3.35 8.41 6.88
C TYR A 132 4.03 8.96 8.13
N LYS A 133 4.73 10.10 8.01
CA LYS A 133 5.33 10.78 9.16
C LYS A 133 4.28 11.16 10.20
N LYS A 134 3.16 11.72 9.76
CA LYS A 134 2.06 12.11 10.66
C LYS A 134 1.47 10.91 11.38
N LEU A 135 1.49 9.74 10.77
CA LEU A 135 0.97 8.52 11.36
C LEU A 135 2.02 7.76 12.21
N GLY A 136 3.21 8.33 12.36
CA GLY A 136 4.22 7.78 13.26
C GLY A 136 5.31 6.94 12.60
N PHE A 137 5.36 6.88 11.26
CA PHE A 137 6.47 6.23 10.58
C PHE A 137 7.72 7.08 10.68
N GLN A 138 8.86 6.44 10.86
CA GLN A 138 10.16 7.10 10.92
C GLN A 138 11.03 6.65 9.76
N HIS A 139 11.85 7.55 9.23
CA HIS A 139 12.79 7.22 8.17
C HIS A 139 13.87 6.26 8.65
N LEU A 140 14.22 5.32 7.78
CA LEU A 140 15.40 4.46 7.95
C LEU A 140 16.50 4.97 7.02
N HIS A 141 17.76 4.67 7.37
CA HIS A 141 18.93 5.03 6.55
C HIS A 141 19.11 4.07 5.37
N GLU A 142 18.57 2.88 5.49
CA GLU A 142 18.66 1.83 4.47
C GLU A 142 17.42 0.95 4.54
N PRO A 143 17.12 0.17 3.48
CA PRO A 143 15.98 -0.75 3.53
C PRO A 143 16.23 -1.87 4.52
N LEU A 144 15.14 -2.46 5.05
CA LEU A 144 15.24 -3.70 5.78
C LEU A 144 15.69 -4.81 4.82
N GLU A 145 16.53 -5.71 5.32
CA GLU A 145 16.98 -6.85 4.56
C GLU A 145 15.79 -7.71 4.14
N GLY A 146 15.74 -8.06 2.86
CA GLY A 146 14.66 -8.87 2.29
C GLY A 146 13.67 -8.10 1.44
N THR A 147 13.81 -6.77 1.28
CA THR A 147 12.95 -6.03 0.35
C THR A 147 13.25 -6.44 -1.09
N ILE A 148 12.18 -6.53 -1.90
CA ILE A 148 12.30 -6.80 -3.35
C ILE A 148 12.23 -5.50 -4.17
N HIS A 149 11.95 -4.36 -3.53
CA HIS A 149 11.78 -3.07 -4.20
C HIS A 149 13.09 -2.28 -4.19
N ASN A 150 14.10 -2.77 -4.92
CA ASN A 150 15.42 -2.15 -4.93
C ASN A 150 15.48 -0.83 -5.72
N GLY A 151 14.40 -0.46 -6.41
CA GLY A 151 14.28 0.84 -7.08
C GLY A 151 13.82 1.95 -6.15
N CYS A 152 13.30 1.63 -4.96
CA CYS A 152 12.86 2.64 -4.00
C CYS A 152 14.04 3.31 -3.31
N ASP A 153 13.86 4.57 -2.92
CA ASP A 153 14.91 5.39 -2.30
C ASP A 153 14.52 6.00 -0.95
N VAL A 154 13.33 5.65 -0.44
CA VAL A 154 12.86 6.04 0.89
C VAL A 154 12.33 4.82 1.60
N TRP A 155 12.74 4.61 2.83
CA TRP A 155 12.36 3.46 3.67
C TRP A 155 11.89 3.96 5.01
N MET A 156 10.76 3.43 5.49
CA MET A 156 10.18 3.89 6.75
C MET A 156 9.68 2.71 7.57
N LEU A 157 9.65 2.89 8.88
CA LEU A 157 9.23 1.88 9.83
C LEU A 157 8.39 2.51 10.94
N LYS A 158 7.35 1.81 11.36
CA LYS A 158 6.50 2.22 12.48
C LYS A 158 6.35 1.07 13.47
N GLU A 159 6.48 1.38 14.77
CA GLU A 159 6.09 0.48 15.84
C GLU A 159 4.56 0.45 15.94
N LEU A 160 3.98 -0.73 16.04
CA LEU A 160 2.52 -0.88 16.13
C LEU A 160 2.05 -1.05 17.57
#